data_70cfc11f8106fc89ad2a19c8cd92dbd9
#
_entry.id   70cfc11f8106fc89ad2a19c8cd92dbd9
#
_cell.length_a   1.000
_cell.length_b   1.000
_cell.length_c   1.000
_cell.angle_alpha   90.00
_cell.angle_beta   90.00
_cell.angle_gamma   90.00
#
_symmetry.space_group_name_H-M   'P 1'
#
loop_
_entity.id
_entity.type
_entity.pdbx_description
1 polymer ?
#
loop_
_entity_poly.entity_id
_entity_poly.type
_entity_poly.pdbx_seq_one_letter_code
_entity_poly.pdbx_strand_id
1 'polypeptide(L)'
;MQHIGQKVTAKNILPKIINRLKTIALEFCLMILRYVGYIPSHLIRKFFYYMSGVNLTLTSTIHTGAQFFKPSGITIGTDTIIGKNCFLDGRASLSIGSHVDIASDVLIYNDQHNIHSSTFENQYGPVTIRDYVFIGPRAIILPGVTIGKGAVIAAGAVVTKDIPDKQVWAGVPAKKIADRKIDNLNYRLGRPTLFQ
;
A
#
# COMPACT_ATOMS: atom_id res chain seq x y z
N MET A 1 20.91 -4.99 -2.89
CA MET A 1 22.19 -5.75 -2.91
C MET A 1 23.32 -4.78 -3.23
N GLN A 2 24.37 -4.70 -2.40
CA GLN A 2 25.50 -3.82 -2.66
C GLN A 2 26.42 -4.50 -3.67
N HIS A 3 26.87 -3.74 -4.67
CA HIS A 3 27.91 -4.17 -5.60
C HIS A 3 29.16 -4.60 -4.85
N ILE A 4 29.43 -5.89 -4.84
CA ILE A 4 30.68 -6.48 -4.36
C ILE A 4 31.74 -6.12 -5.40
N GLY A 5 32.65 -5.17 -5.11
CA GLY A 5 33.79 -4.86 -5.97
C GLY A 5 34.29 -3.44 -6.04
N GLN A 6 33.59 -2.43 -5.51
CA GLN A 6 34.13 -1.07 -5.49
C GLN A 6 35.15 -0.91 -4.34
N LYS A 7 36.41 -0.61 -4.69
CA LYS A 7 37.45 -0.23 -3.72
C LYS A 7 36.97 0.91 -2.84
N VAL A 8 36.97 0.68 -1.53
CA VAL A 8 36.57 1.67 -0.52
C VAL A 8 37.67 2.74 -0.48
N THR A 9 37.42 3.90 -1.09
CA THR A 9 38.27 5.06 -0.97
C THR A 9 37.77 5.98 0.14
N ALA A 10 38.66 6.69 0.85
CA ALA A 10 38.26 7.56 1.98
C ALA A 10 37.18 8.59 1.60
N LYS A 11 37.14 9.06 0.35
CA LYS A 11 36.11 9.98 -0.18
C LYS A 11 34.67 9.35 -0.21
N ASN A 12 34.58 8.04 -0.25
CA ASN A 12 33.26 7.34 -0.37
C ASN A 12 32.77 6.74 0.95
N ILE A 13 33.53 6.83 2.03
CA ILE A 13 33.17 6.27 3.33
C ILE A 13 32.06 7.07 3.99
N LEU A 14 32.17 8.38 4.06
CA LEU A 14 31.22 9.25 4.75
C LEU A 14 29.80 9.18 4.17
N PRO A 15 29.57 9.27 2.83
CA PRO A 15 28.26 9.07 2.24
C PRO A 15 27.66 7.67 2.54
N LYS A 16 28.50 6.62 2.54
CA LYS A 16 28.05 5.25 2.87
C LYS A 16 27.59 5.14 4.32
N ILE A 17 28.33 5.74 5.26
CA ILE A 17 27.98 5.78 6.67
C ILE A 17 26.65 6.54 6.86
N ILE A 18 26.51 7.72 6.26
CA ILE A 18 25.29 8.54 6.35
C ILE A 18 24.08 7.76 5.80
N ASN A 19 24.25 7.11 4.64
CA ASN A 19 23.18 6.30 4.06
C ASN A 19 22.82 5.10 4.96
N ARG A 20 23.82 4.46 5.58
CA ARG A 20 23.55 3.35 6.52
C ARG A 20 22.80 3.83 7.77
N LEU A 21 23.18 4.99 8.33
CA LEU A 21 22.49 5.58 9.47
C LEU A 21 21.03 5.95 9.11
N LYS A 22 20.80 6.54 7.93
CA LYS A 22 19.44 6.82 7.44
C LYS A 22 18.60 5.55 7.30
N THR A 23 19.20 4.47 6.78
CA THR A 23 18.51 3.18 6.67
C THR A 23 18.15 2.61 8.04
N ILE A 24 19.09 2.63 8.99
CA ILE A 24 18.84 2.17 10.37
C ILE A 24 17.74 3.00 11.04
N ALA A 25 17.76 4.33 10.87
CA ALA A 25 16.73 5.22 11.42
C ALA A 25 15.35 4.89 10.80
N LEU A 26 15.28 4.65 9.48
CA LEU A 26 14.05 4.24 8.82
C LEU A 26 13.56 2.89 9.35
N GLU A 27 14.42 1.88 9.44
CA GLU A 27 14.08 0.56 9.97
C GLU A 27 13.53 0.66 11.40
N PHE A 28 14.16 1.48 12.25
CA PHE A 28 13.69 1.75 13.60
C PHE A 28 12.32 2.44 13.63
N CYS A 29 12.11 3.46 12.79
CA CYS A 29 10.82 4.13 12.65
C CYS A 29 9.73 3.16 12.19
N LEU A 30 10.01 2.29 11.22
CA LEU A 30 9.07 1.28 10.72
C LEU A 30 8.74 0.24 11.81
N MET A 31 9.73 -0.13 12.62
CA MET A 31 9.52 -1.01 13.79
C MET A 31 8.55 -0.36 14.79
N ILE A 32 8.78 0.91 15.16
CA ILE A 32 7.87 1.65 16.04
C ILE A 32 6.46 1.72 15.43
N LEU A 33 6.36 2.04 14.13
CA LEU A 33 5.07 2.13 13.44
C LEU A 33 4.29 0.82 13.47
N ARG A 34 4.99 -0.32 13.39
CA ARG A 34 4.38 -1.64 13.52
C ARG A 34 3.76 -1.83 14.90
N TYR A 35 4.44 -1.46 15.99
CA TYR A 35 3.87 -1.53 17.34
C TYR A 35 2.70 -0.55 17.52
N VAL A 36 2.85 0.68 17.02
CA VAL A 36 1.75 1.67 16.99
C VAL A 36 0.51 1.10 16.30
N GLY A 37 0.70 0.33 15.24
CA GLY A 37 -0.38 -0.33 14.50
C GLY A 37 -1.32 -1.19 15.36
N TYR A 38 -0.86 -1.68 16.50
CA TYR A 38 -1.65 -2.48 17.45
C TYR A 38 -2.31 -1.67 18.56
N ILE A 39 -2.06 -0.36 18.65
CA ILE A 39 -2.74 0.50 19.63
C ILE A 39 -4.24 0.53 19.28
N PRO A 40 -5.15 0.22 20.23
CA PRO A 40 -6.59 0.17 19.93
C PRO A 40 -7.16 1.51 19.44
N SER A 41 -6.63 2.64 19.94
CA SER A 41 -7.13 3.97 19.59
C SER A 41 -6.79 4.33 18.13
N HIS A 42 -7.81 4.44 17.31
CA HIS A 42 -7.72 4.91 15.93
C HIS A 42 -7.05 6.29 15.80
N LEU A 43 -7.36 7.23 16.69
CA LEU A 43 -6.82 8.59 16.65
C LEU A 43 -5.30 8.61 16.89
N ILE A 44 -4.83 7.81 17.84
CA ILE A 44 -3.41 7.69 18.15
C ILE A 44 -2.67 7.09 16.95
N ARG A 45 -3.16 5.98 16.38
CA ARG A 45 -2.54 5.37 15.19
C ARG A 45 -2.46 6.36 14.05
N LYS A 46 -3.56 7.07 13.77
CA LYS A 46 -3.65 8.05 12.69
C LYS A 46 -2.63 9.18 12.84
N PHE A 47 -2.46 9.69 14.05
CA PHE A 47 -1.45 10.70 14.34
C PHE A 47 -0.04 10.21 13.98
N PHE A 48 0.34 9.01 14.41
CA PHE A 48 1.66 8.45 14.10
C PHE A 48 1.83 8.12 12.61
N TYR A 49 0.80 7.66 11.92
CA TYR A 49 0.85 7.42 10.48
C TYR A 49 1.06 8.74 9.71
N TYR A 50 0.36 9.80 10.10
CA TYR A 50 0.58 11.13 9.54
C TYR A 50 2.01 11.61 9.77
N MET A 51 2.52 11.49 11.01
CA MET A 51 3.91 11.87 11.35
C MET A 51 4.96 11.03 10.61
N SER A 52 4.67 9.80 10.23
CA SER A 52 5.56 8.96 9.42
C SER A 52 5.61 9.36 7.95
N GLY A 53 4.76 10.28 7.52
CA GLY A 53 4.70 10.79 6.15
C GLY A 53 3.59 10.19 5.28
N VAL A 54 2.72 9.33 5.81
CA VAL A 54 1.52 8.92 5.08
C VAL A 54 0.63 10.14 4.86
N ASN A 55 0.35 10.47 3.61
CA ASN A 55 -0.61 11.52 3.27
C ASN A 55 -2.03 10.96 3.36
N LEU A 56 -2.72 11.26 4.44
CA LEU A 56 -4.07 10.76 4.72
C LEU A 56 -5.01 11.88 5.15
N THR A 57 -6.29 11.74 4.82
CA THR A 57 -7.32 12.72 5.16
C THR A 57 -7.91 12.48 6.54
N LEU A 58 -8.60 13.48 7.10
CA LEU A 58 -9.24 13.35 8.41
C LEU A 58 -10.35 12.29 8.45
N THR A 59 -10.99 12.01 7.33
CA THR A 59 -12.12 11.07 7.21
C THR A 59 -11.69 9.66 6.84
N SER A 60 -10.43 9.43 6.41
CA SER A 60 -9.93 8.09 6.13
C SER A 60 -9.64 7.32 7.41
N THR A 61 -9.74 6.00 7.33
CA THR A 61 -9.59 5.07 8.45
C THR A 61 -8.56 4.01 8.13
N ILE A 62 -7.68 3.71 9.09
CA ILE A 62 -6.73 2.59 9.00
C ILE A 62 -6.92 1.73 10.25
N HIS A 63 -7.35 0.49 10.06
CA HIS A 63 -7.58 -0.45 11.15
C HIS A 63 -6.27 -0.98 11.75
N THR A 64 -6.39 -1.76 12.82
CA THR A 64 -5.24 -2.31 13.55
C THR A 64 -4.36 -3.22 12.69
N GLY A 65 -3.06 -3.25 12.99
CA GLY A 65 -2.11 -4.16 12.35
C GLY A 65 -1.64 -3.75 10.96
N ALA A 66 -2.02 -2.56 10.46
CA ALA A 66 -1.53 -2.08 9.17
C ALA A 66 0.00 -1.91 9.21
N GLN A 67 0.67 -2.37 8.16
CA GLN A 67 2.11 -2.31 7.98
C GLN A 67 2.46 -1.48 6.75
N PHE A 68 3.56 -0.73 6.85
CA PHE A 68 3.98 0.17 5.80
C PHE A 68 5.43 -0.10 5.40
N PHE A 69 5.72 0.08 4.11
CA PHE A 69 7.07 0.26 3.62
C PHE A 69 7.15 1.63 2.95
N LYS A 70 8.10 2.49 3.38
CA LYS A 70 8.24 3.88 2.92
C LYS A 70 6.92 4.68 2.98
N PRO A 71 6.41 4.99 4.16
CA PRO A 71 5.11 5.64 4.37
C PRO A 71 4.91 6.93 3.57
N SER A 72 5.98 7.70 3.34
CA SER A 72 5.94 8.97 2.60
C SER A 72 5.57 8.84 1.11
N GLY A 73 5.54 7.61 0.57
CA GLY A 73 5.08 7.35 -0.80
C GLY A 73 3.60 6.98 -0.88
N ILE A 74 2.84 7.07 0.22
CA ILE A 74 1.46 6.60 0.30
C ILE A 74 0.51 7.79 0.47
N THR A 75 -0.50 7.85 -0.41
CA THR A 75 -1.60 8.83 -0.32
C THR A 75 -2.94 8.10 -0.22
N ILE A 76 -3.80 8.53 0.72
CA ILE A 76 -5.11 7.93 0.98
C ILE A 76 -6.18 9.03 0.96
N GLY A 77 -7.16 8.88 0.06
CA GLY A 77 -8.26 9.81 -0.14
C GLY A 77 -9.30 9.82 0.99
N THR A 78 -10.31 10.67 0.84
CA THR A 78 -11.37 10.86 1.82
C THR A 78 -12.29 9.66 1.94
N ASP A 79 -12.85 9.43 3.13
CA ASP A 79 -13.84 8.37 3.38
C ASP A 79 -13.37 6.98 2.89
N THR A 80 -12.05 6.71 3.02
CA THR A 80 -11.41 5.46 2.61
C THR A 80 -11.08 4.63 3.83
N ILE A 81 -11.35 3.34 3.78
CA ILE A 81 -11.10 2.38 4.85
C ILE A 81 -10.01 1.41 4.42
N ILE A 82 -8.98 1.28 5.26
CA ILE A 82 -7.95 0.25 5.16
C ILE A 82 -8.20 -0.76 6.29
N GLY A 83 -8.49 -1.99 5.92
CA GLY A 83 -8.79 -3.09 6.83
C GLY A 83 -7.61 -3.53 7.70
N LYS A 84 -7.87 -4.49 8.59
CA LYS A 84 -6.85 -5.02 9.52
C LYS A 84 -5.71 -5.71 8.76
N ASN A 85 -4.50 -5.61 9.30
CA ASN A 85 -3.30 -6.32 8.84
C ASN A 85 -2.94 -6.08 7.36
N CYS A 86 -3.42 -5.01 6.75
CA CYS A 86 -3.02 -4.66 5.39
C CYS A 86 -1.54 -4.28 5.33
N PHE A 87 -0.87 -4.67 4.25
CA PHE A 87 0.48 -4.25 3.92
C PHE A 87 0.45 -3.26 2.76
N LEU A 88 1.00 -2.06 2.98
CA LEU A 88 0.99 -0.96 2.03
C LEU A 88 2.43 -0.56 1.68
N ASP A 89 2.82 -0.79 0.43
CA ASP A 89 4.16 -0.46 -0.06
C ASP A 89 4.18 0.89 -0.78
N GLY A 90 4.93 1.84 -0.23
CA GLY A 90 5.13 3.18 -0.80
C GLY A 90 6.52 3.37 -1.43
N ARG A 91 7.29 2.33 -1.73
CA ARG A 91 8.64 2.43 -2.33
C ARG A 91 8.62 3.08 -3.72
N ALA A 92 7.63 2.75 -4.55
CA ALA A 92 7.14 3.62 -5.61
C ALA A 92 5.98 4.46 -5.05
N SER A 93 5.16 5.10 -5.85
CA SER A 93 3.97 5.78 -5.33
C SER A 93 2.81 4.77 -5.16
N LEU A 94 2.11 4.83 -4.03
CA LEU A 94 0.82 4.19 -3.82
C LEU A 94 -0.24 5.26 -3.64
N SER A 95 -1.13 5.38 -4.62
CA SER A 95 -2.25 6.33 -4.58
C SER A 95 -3.57 5.59 -4.41
N ILE A 96 -4.25 5.85 -3.30
CA ILE A 96 -5.58 5.30 -2.99
C ILE A 96 -6.57 6.44 -3.01
N GLY A 97 -7.59 6.34 -3.85
CA GLY A 97 -8.64 7.34 -4.04
C GLY A 97 -9.57 7.47 -2.84
N SER A 98 -10.69 8.15 -3.07
CA SER A 98 -11.74 8.39 -2.08
C SER A 98 -12.83 7.31 -2.13
N HIS A 99 -13.49 7.07 -0.98
CA HIS A 99 -14.55 6.08 -0.85
C HIS A 99 -14.10 4.65 -1.23
N VAL A 100 -12.82 4.34 -1.01
CA VAL A 100 -12.23 3.02 -1.27
C VAL A 100 -12.36 2.18 -0.01
N ASP A 101 -12.82 0.95 -0.18
CA ASP A 101 -12.87 -0.04 0.91
C ASP A 101 -11.89 -1.17 0.62
N ILE A 102 -10.82 -1.24 1.41
CA ILE A 102 -9.83 -2.30 1.38
C ILE A 102 -10.06 -3.19 2.59
N ALA A 103 -10.49 -4.42 2.35
CA ALA A 103 -10.76 -5.39 3.40
C ALA A 103 -9.47 -5.88 4.09
N SER A 104 -9.62 -6.70 5.11
CA SER A 104 -8.49 -7.18 5.92
C SER A 104 -7.51 -8.06 5.14
N ASP A 105 -6.24 -8.04 5.57
CA ASP A 105 -5.15 -8.88 5.07
C ASP A 105 -4.81 -8.66 3.58
N VAL A 106 -5.17 -7.51 3.01
CA VAL A 106 -4.80 -7.14 1.63
C VAL A 106 -3.33 -6.73 1.58
N LEU A 107 -2.62 -7.22 0.58
CA LEU A 107 -1.21 -6.92 0.34
C LEU A 107 -1.06 -6.10 -0.94
N ILE A 108 -0.47 -4.91 -0.84
CA ILE A 108 -0.19 -4.05 -2.00
C ILE A 108 1.32 -3.87 -2.10
N TYR A 109 1.88 -4.41 -3.18
CA TYR A 109 3.30 -4.30 -3.49
C TYR A 109 3.51 -3.36 -4.67
N ASN A 110 4.55 -2.55 -4.61
CA ASN A 110 4.98 -1.74 -5.74
C ASN A 110 6.48 -1.89 -6.06
N ASP A 111 7.06 -2.98 -5.60
CA ASP A 111 8.41 -3.43 -5.93
C ASP A 111 8.44 -4.96 -6.08
N GLN A 112 9.15 -5.43 -7.08
CA GLN A 112 9.45 -6.84 -7.33
C GLN A 112 10.85 -6.96 -7.92
N HIS A 113 11.40 -8.17 -7.97
CA HIS A 113 12.67 -8.40 -8.64
C HIS A 113 12.49 -8.79 -10.11
N ASN A 114 13.41 -8.34 -10.96
CA ASN A 114 13.50 -8.80 -12.33
C ASN A 114 14.10 -10.22 -12.37
N ILE A 115 13.24 -11.22 -12.44
CA ILE A 115 13.64 -12.64 -12.44
C ILE A 115 14.39 -13.07 -13.72
N HIS A 116 14.37 -12.23 -14.77
CA HIS A 116 15.07 -12.48 -16.04
C HIS A 116 16.41 -11.75 -16.13
N SER A 117 16.76 -10.95 -15.12
CA SER A 117 18.05 -10.25 -15.06
C SER A 117 19.08 -11.04 -14.28
N SER A 118 20.30 -11.07 -14.77
CA SER A 118 21.44 -11.68 -14.05
C SER A 118 21.83 -10.95 -12.77
N THR A 119 21.39 -9.69 -12.60
CA THR A 119 21.64 -8.87 -11.40
C THR A 119 20.47 -8.91 -10.42
N PHE A 120 19.34 -9.53 -10.79
CA PHE A 120 18.14 -9.65 -9.96
C PHE A 120 17.73 -8.31 -9.32
N GLU A 121 17.86 -7.22 -10.10
CA GLU A 121 17.55 -5.87 -9.67
C GLU A 121 16.06 -5.66 -9.37
N ASN A 122 15.77 -4.66 -8.55
CA ASN A 122 14.40 -4.26 -8.23
C ASN A 122 13.72 -3.60 -9.44
N GLN A 123 12.46 -3.96 -9.66
CA GLN A 123 11.54 -3.31 -10.60
C GLN A 123 10.43 -2.63 -9.81
N TYR A 124 10.44 -1.31 -9.83
CA TYR A 124 9.42 -0.50 -9.17
C TYR A 124 8.25 -0.21 -10.10
N GLY A 125 7.01 -0.36 -9.61
CA GLY A 125 5.81 -0.03 -10.34
C GLY A 125 4.80 0.67 -9.44
N PRO A 126 4.43 1.94 -9.72
CA PRO A 126 3.44 2.65 -8.92
C PRO A 126 2.09 1.93 -8.99
N VAL A 127 1.36 1.92 -7.87
CA VAL A 127 0.02 1.35 -7.80
C VAL A 127 -0.99 2.48 -7.61
N THR A 128 -2.03 2.47 -8.44
CA THR A 128 -3.12 3.46 -8.37
C THR A 128 -4.45 2.74 -8.17
N ILE A 129 -5.14 3.06 -7.09
CA ILE A 129 -6.49 2.58 -6.80
C ILE A 129 -7.41 3.80 -6.88
N ARG A 130 -8.33 3.81 -7.85
CA ARG A 130 -9.24 4.93 -8.06
C ARG A 130 -10.41 4.90 -7.07
N ASP A 131 -11.26 5.94 -7.13
CA ASP A 131 -12.37 6.11 -6.20
C ASP A 131 -13.38 4.95 -6.27
N TYR A 132 -14.07 4.71 -5.14
CA TYR A 132 -15.15 3.72 -5.01
C TYR A 132 -14.75 2.28 -5.32
N VAL A 133 -13.47 1.96 -5.30
CA VAL A 133 -12.98 0.58 -5.44
C VAL A 133 -13.26 -0.20 -4.16
N PHE A 134 -13.65 -1.45 -4.31
CA PHE A 134 -13.68 -2.43 -3.24
C PHE A 134 -12.64 -3.52 -3.48
N ILE A 135 -11.80 -3.80 -2.48
CA ILE A 135 -10.81 -4.87 -2.50
C ILE A 135 -11.15 -5.87 -1.40
N GLY A 136 -11.58 -7.05 -1.80
CA GLY A 136 -11.92 -8.16 -0.90
C GLY A 136 -10.72 -8.66 -0.09
N PRO A 137 -10.97 -9.35 1.04
CA PRO A 137 -9.91 -9.76 1.96
C PRO A 137 -8.90 -10.70 1.31
N ARG A 138 -7.63 -10.58 1.75
CA ARG A 138 -6.49 -11.39 1.28
C ARG A 138 -6.19 -11.25 -0.22
N ALA A 139 -6.68 -10.22 -0.88
CA ALA A 139 -6.25 -9.94 -2.25
C ALA A 139 -4.79 -9.42 -2.26
N ILE A 140 -4.09 -9.66 -3.36
CA ILE A 140 -2.72 -9.22 -3.59
C ILE A 140 -2.71 -8.35 -4.83
N ILE A 141 -2.18 -7.12 -4.71
CA ILE A 141 -2.02 -6.20 -5.83
C ILE A 141 -0.53 -6.11 -6.16
N LEU A 142 -0.17 -6.42 -7.41
CA LEU A 142 1.22 -6.41 -7.86
C LEU A 142 1.66 -5.04 -8.38
N PRO A 143 2.99 -4.81 -8.48
CA PRO A 143 3.55 -3.55 -8.94
C PRO A 143 3.04 -3.11 -10.32
N GLY A 144 2.83 -1.80 -10.49
CA GLY A 144 2.45 -1.18 -11.77
C GLY A 144 0.95 -1.22 -12.08
N VAL A 145 0.12 -1.78 -11.20
CA VAL A 145 -1.32 -1.96 -11.45
C VAL A 145 -2.10 -0.68 -11.19
N THR A 146 -3.00 -0.36 -12.12
CA THR A 146 -4.08 0.63 -11.94
C THR A 146 -5.43 -0.08 -11.81
N ILE A 147 -6.15 0.19 -10.71
CA ILE A 147 -7.52 -0.29 -10.48
C ILE A 147 -8.49 0.84 -10.75
N GLY A 148 -9.34 0.67 -11.75
CA GLY A 148 -10.29 1.64 -12.24
C GLY A 148 -11.39 1.98 -11.23
N LYS A 149 -12.04 3.15 -11.43
CA LYS A 149 -13.09 3.67 -10.56
C LYS A 149 -14.24 2.68 -10.39
N GLY A 150 -14.62 2.43 -9.15
CA GLY A 150 -15.74 1.53 -8.84
C GLY A 150 -15.49 0.05 -9.17
N ALA A 151 -14.27 -0.36 -9.49
CA ALA A 151 -13.94 -1.76 -9.67
C ALA A 151 -14.05 -2.55 -8.36
N VAL A 152 -14.22 -3.86 -8.49
CA VAL A 152 -14.33 -4.80 -7.36
C VAL A 152 -13.33 -5.92 -7.56
N ILE A 153 -12.52 -6.15 -6.56
CA ILE A 153 -11.58 -7.27 -6.49
C ILE A 153 -12.12 -8.28 -5.48
N ALA A 154 -12.34 -9.50 -5.92
CA ALA A 154 -12.82 -10.56 -5.04
C ALA A 154 -11.76 -10.99 -4.02
N ALA A 155 -12.22 -11.61 -2.92
CA ALA A 155 -11.35 -12.15 -1.90
C ALA A 155 -10.31 -13.13 -2.48
N GLY A 156 -9.06 -13.05 -2.01
CA GLY A 156 -7.97 -13.93 -2.41
C GLY A 156 -7.48 -13.77 -3.85
N ALA A 157 -7.93 -12.76 -4.58
CA ALA A 157 -7.49 -12.53 -5.96
C ALA A 157 -6.05 -11.99 -6.01
N VAL A 158 -5.28 -12.37 -7.04
CA VAL A 158 -3.96 -11.82 -7.34
C VAL A 158 -4.03 -10.98 -8.61
N VAL A 159 -3.97 -9.66 -8.43
CA VAL A 159 -4.09 -8.69 -9.52
C VAL A 159 -2.72 -8.42 -10.13
N THR A 160 -2.55 -8.81 -11.38
CA THR A 160 -1.27 -8.73 -12.11
C THR A 160 -1.28 -7.73 -13.26
N LYS A 161 -2.41 -7.09 -13.54
CA LYS A 161 -2.59 -6.11 -14.62
C LYS A 161 -3.72 -5.14 -14.31
N ASP A 162 -3.79 -4.07 -15.06
CA ASP A 162 -4.80 -3.02 -14.90
C ASP A 162 -6.22 -3.55 -15.00
N ILE A 163 -7.08 -2.97 -14.19
CA ILE A 163 -8.51 -3.29 -14.11
C ILE A 163 -9.31 -2.07 -14.53
N PRO A 164 -10.15 -2.19 -15.57
CA PRO A 164 -11.04 -1.11 -16.00
C PRO A 164 -12.08 -0.72 -14.96
N ASP A 165 -12.67 0.46 -15.15
CA ASP A 165 -13.73 0.99 -14.28
C ASP A 165 -14.93 0.03 -14.21
N LYS A 166 -15.55 -0.05 -13.02
CA LYS A 166 -16.79 -0.83 -12.77
C LYS A 166 -16.72 -2.30 -13.17
N GLN A 167 -15.56 -2.92 -13.20
CA GLN A 167 -15.44 -4.37 -13.43
C GLN A 167 -15.23 -5.13 -12.13
N VAL A 168 -15.69 -6.39 -12.12
CA VAL A 168 -15.51 -7.35 -11.02
C VAL A 168 -14.49 -8.40 -11.47
N TRP A 169 -13.41 -8.55 -10.71
CA TRP A 169 -12.32 -9.47 -11.02
C TRP A 169 -12.04 -10.42 -9.87
N ALA A 170 -11.71 -11.68 -10.18
CA ALA A 170 -11.43 -12.74 -9.21
C ALA A 170 -10.36 -13.71 -9.72
N GLY A 171 -9.79 -14.49 -8.79
CA GLY A 171 -8.89 -15.62 -9.07
C GLY A 171 -7.41 -15.29 -9.08
N VAL A 172 -6.59 -16.30 -9.41
CA VAL A 172 -5.12 -16.25 -9.45
C VAL A 172 -4.63 -16.85 -10.78
N PRO A 173 -4.11 -16.01 -11.72
CA PRO A 173 -4.18 -14.55 -11.72
C PRO A 173 -5.63 -14.06 -11.87
N ALA A 174 -5.91 -12.85 -11.39
CA ALA A 174 -7.25 -12.27 -11.47
C ALA A 174 -7.72 -12.09 -12.93
N LYS A 175 -8.98 -12.43 -13.17
CA LYS A 175 -9.65 -12.26 -14.47
C LYS A 175 -11.03 -11.62 -14.24
N LYS A 176 -11.52 -10.92 -15.26
CA LYS A 176 -12.89 -10.37 -15.26
C LYS A 176 -13.91 -11.50 -15.13
N ILE A 177 -14.82 -11.36 -14.17
CA ILE A 177 -15.95 -12.31 -13.98
C ILE A 177 -17.31 -11.65 -14.21
N ALA A 178 -17.42 -10.32 -14.04
CA ALA A 178 -18.65 -9.57 -14.25
C ALA A 178 -18.39 -8.07 -14.44
N ASP A 179 -19.42 -7.33 -14.78
CA ASP A 179 -19.46 -5.87 -14.63
C ASP A 179 -20.26 -5.52 -13.35
N ARG A 180 -19.78 -4.52 -12.61
CA ARG A 180 -20.45 -4.03 -11.41
C ARG A 180 -21.71 -3.27 -11.80
N LYS A 181 -22.87 -3.83 -11.51
CA LYS A 181 -24.19 -3.22 -11.77
C LYS A 181 -24.50 -2.16 -10.71
N ILE A 182 -23.97 -0.96 -10.89
CA ILE A 182 -24.24 0.19 -10.02
C ILE A 182 -24.32 1.44 -10.88
N ASP A 183 -25.42 2.16 -10.83
CA ASP A 183 -25.64 3.35 -11.66
C ASP A 183 -24.84 4.54 -11.12
N ASN A 184 -24.97 4.81 -9.82
CA ASN A 184 -24.35 5.96 -9.19
C ASN A 184 -23.41 5.54 -8.05
N LEU A 185 -22.17 5.99 -8.13
CA LEU A 185 -21.15 5.82 -7.10
C LEU A 185 -21.18 7.05 -6.18
N ASN A 186 -22.05 7.05 -5.17
CA ASN A 186 -22.25 8.17 -4.24
C ASN A 186 -22.37 7.72 -2.77
N TYR A 187 -22.06 6.46 -2.45
CA TYR A 187 -22.12 5.95 -1.09
C TYR A 187 -20.96 6.47 -0.23
N ARG A 188 -21.17 6.47 1.08
CA ARG A 188 -20.16 6.73 2.08
C ARG A 188 -19.94 5.49 2.93
N LEU A 189 -18.68 5.25 3.30
CA LEU A 189 -18.31 4.06 4.09
C LEU A 189 -18.57 4.24 5.60
N GLY A 190 -18.75 5.48 6.02
CA GLY A 190 -19.09 5.79 7.39
C GLY A 190 -17.89 6.00 8.31
N ARG A 191 -18.17 6.11 9.62
CA ARG A 191 -17.15 6.36 10.64
C ARG A 191 -16.63 5.05 11.21
N PRO A 192 -15.33 4.94 11.47
CA PRO A 192 -14.77 3.79 12.17
C PRO A 192 -15.29 3.74 13.60
N THR A 193 -15.38 2.54 14.15
CA THR A 193 -15.49 2.35 15.58
C THR A 193 -14.18 2.75 16.27
N LEU A 194 -14.25 3.32 17.48
CA LEU A 194 -13.08 3.92 18.16
C LEU A 194 -11.93 2.96 18.42
N PHE A 195 -12.20 1.66 18.52
CA PHE A 195 -11.24 0.63 18.92
C PHE A 195 -11.07 -0.50 17.90
N GLN A 196 -11.15 -0.19 16.63
CA GLN A 196 -10.88 -1.16 15.54
C GLN A 196 -9.58 -0.90 14.82
#